data_33732c0fb575fb800e53cb291c9aa2de
#
_entry.id   33732c0fb575fb800e53cb291c9aa2de
#
_cell.length_a   1.000
_cell.length_b   1.000
_cell.length_c   1.000
_cell.angle_alpha   90.00
_cell.angle_beta   90.00
_cell.angle_gamma   90.00
#
_symmetry.space_group_name_H-M   'P 1'
#
loop_
_entity.id
_entity.type
_entity.pdbx_description
1 polymer ?
#
loop_
_entity_poly.entity_id
_entity_poly.type
_entity_poly.pdbx_seq_one_letter_code
_entity_poly.pdbx_strand_id
1 'polypeptide(L)'
;MNEPTRRTLIASALVGVAGFFGFQLGQEYPDSVSRNTGDAPLIGIASLTSENYVRAVRDSGGIPIVLPNTDGSTEKVAAYLDLLDGLLMPGGADIPPSEYGEEPHETVKLLDDDRFLFEKAISKAWIEQTDKPLLGICLGSQWVNVASGGSLVQDIPSALGGNHRDVDHEVILEPDSRLSQIFGESTFEVNSFHHQAVKDIGSGLRIVARSSDGVIEATESTDPNRFLIGVQWHPEKLMPEDQRQAKLLKAFIEAAKEARVK
;
A
#
# COMPACT_ATOMS: atom_id res chain seq x y z
N MET A 1 7.47 77.64 0.33
CA MET A 1 6.27 77.07 -0.25
C MET A 1 6.27 75.55 0.05
N ASN A 2 5.35 75.17 0.91
CA ASN A 2 5.29 73.88 1.55
C ASN A 2 4.65 72.80 0.62
N GLU A 3 5.30 71.70 0.43
CA GLU A 3 4.65 70.48 -0.08
C GLU A 3 4.02 69.70 1.07
N PRO A 4 2.68 69.50 1.03
CA PRO A 4 2.07 68.41 1.75
C PRO A 4 1.08 67.66 0.88
N THR A 5 1.50 66.80 0.00
CA THR A 5 0.52 66.04 -0.80
C THR A 5 0.93 64.59 -1.16
N ARG A 6 2.10 64.13 -0.76
CA ARG A 6 2.49 62.74 -1.08
C ARG A 6 2.21 61.68 -0.01
N ARG A 7 1.92 62.07 1.25
CA ARG A 7 1.68 61.10 2.34
C ARG A 7 0.24 60.63 2.46
N THR A 8 -0.72 61.41 1.97
CA THR A 8 -2.15 61.12 2.13
C THR A 8 -2.67 60.10 1.10
N LEU A 9 -2.05 60.05 -0.09
CA LEU A 9 -2.47 59.13 -1.15
C LEU A 9 -2.01 57.66 -0.92
N ILE A 10 -0.91 57.44 -0.20
CA ILE A 10 -0.40 56.09 0.10
C ILE A 10 -1.23 55.45 1.23
N ALA A 11 -1.70 56.23 2.19
CA ALA A 11 -2.55 55.69 3.26
C ALA A 11 -3.93 55.23 2.77
N SER A 12 -4.50 55.95 1.80
CA SER A 12 -5.81 55.60 1.24
C SER A 12 -5.78 54.32 0.35
N ALA A 13 -4.66 54.06 -0.34
CA ALA A 13 -4.49 52.87 -1.16
C ALA A 13 -4.27 51.60 -0.29
N LEU A 14 -3.60 51.74 0.85
CA LEU A 14 -3.38 50.63 1.78
C LEU A 14 -4.67 50.22 2.54
N VAL A 15 -5.52 51.16 2.88
CA VAL A 15 -6.81 50.84 3.52
C VAL A 15 -7.77 50.17 2.53
N GLY A 16 -7.74 50.54 1.24
CA GLY A 16 -8.54 49.89 0.20
C GLY A 16 -8.15 48.46 -0.09
N VAL A 17 -6.84 48.14 -0.06
CA VAL A 17 -6.33 46.77 -0.30
C VAL A 17 -6.58 45.91 0.93
N ALA A 18 -6.40 46.40 2.13
CA ALA A 18 -6.69 45.63 3.36
C ALA A 18 -8.19 45.33 3.51
N GLY A 19 -9.08 46.26 3.11
CA GLY A 19 -10.53 46.04 3.12
C GLY A 19 -11.01 44.99 2.11
N PHE A 20 -10.33 44.89 0.96
CA PHE A 20 -10.68 43.87 -0.07
C PHE A 20 -10.19 42.47 0.28
N PHE A 21 -9.04 42.35 0.96
CA PHE A 21 -8.53 41.04 1.46
C PHE A 21 -9.26 40.61 2.73
N GLY A 22 -9.74 41.50 3.56
CA GLY A 22 -10.47 41.16 4.78
C GLY A 22 -11.87 40.58 4.52
N PHE A 23 -12.46 40.81 3.37
CA PHE A 23 -13.77 40.25 3.02
C PHE A 23 -13.71 38.82 2.46
N GLN A 24 -12.53 38.34 2.03
CA GLN A 24 -12.36 36.96 1.55
C GLN A 24 -11.85 35.98 2.62
N LEU A 25 -11.41 36.47 3.76
CA LEU A 25 -10.92 35.60 4.86
C LEU A 25 -12.06 35.11 5.79
N GLY A 26 -13.30 35.45 5.49
CA GLY A 26 -14.47 35.03 6.26
C GLY A 26 -15.31 33.92 5.61
N GLN A 27 -14.86 33.31 4.52
CA GLN A 27 -15.45 32.04 4.09
C GLN A 27 -14.91 30.94 5.01
N GLU A 28 -15.69 30.58 6.01
CA GLU A 28 -15.55 29.30 6.69
C GLU A 28 -15.64 28.24 5.60
N TYR A 29 -14.48 27.60 5.28
CA TYR A 29 -14.51 26.35 4.56
C TYR A 29 -15.27 25.37 5.44
N PRO A 30 -16.30 24.68 4.93
CA PRO A 30 -17.00 23.71 5.73
C PRO A 30 -15.98 22.71 6.27
N ASP A 31 -15.96 22.54 7.60
CA ASP A 31 -15.05 21.65 8.35
C ASP A 31 -15.16 20.17 7.96
N SER A 32 -16.06 19.84 7.04
CA SER A 32 -16.19 18.51 6.42
C SER A 32 -16.63 18.65 4.98
N VAL A 33 -15.73 18.44 4.05
CA VAL A 33 -16.14 18.02 2.69
C VAL A 33 -16.72 16.63 2.87
N SER A 34 -18.04 16.53 2.90
CA SER A 34 -18.74 15.25 2.86
C SER A 34 -18.28 14.52 1.60
N ARG A 35 -17.50 13.44 1.77
CA ARG A 35 -17.06 12.60 0.66
C ARG A 35 -18.29 11.89 0.12
N ASN A 36 -18.89 12.41 -0.94
CA ASN A 36 -20.01 11.72 -1.61
C ASN A 36 -19.47 10.63 -2.57
N THR A 37 -18.74 9.67 -2.00
CA THR A 37 -18.26 8.48 -2.72
C THR A 37 -19.29 7.33 -2.70
N GLY A 38 -20.51 7.59 -2.19
CA GLY A 38 -21.41 6.50 -1.82
C GLY A 38 -20.78 5.59 -0.78
N ASP A 39 -21.03 4.29 -0.87
CA ASP A 39 -20.45 3.27 0.04
C ASP A 39 -19.07 2.76 -0.40
N ALA A 40 -18.54 3.19 -1.56
CA ALA A 40 -17.28 2.67 -2.10
C ALA A 40 -16.05 3.27 -1.37
N PRO A 41 -15.13 2.44 -0.83
CA PRO A 41 -13.95 2.92 -0.13
C PRO A 41 -12.89 3.46 -1.09
N LEU A 42 -12.11 4.45 -0.62
CA LEU A 42 -10.95 4.99 -1.31
C LEU A 42 -9.73 4.11 -1.04
N ILE A 43 -9.21 3.47 -2.08
CA ILE A 43 -8.06 2.58 -1.98
C ILE A 43 -6.83 3.22 -2.60
N GLY A 44 -5.84 3.54 -1.77
CA GLY A 44 -4.54 3.98 -2.24
C GLY A 44 -3.79 2.83 -2.91
N ILE A 45 -3.21 3.07 -4.08
CA ILE A 45 -2.26 2.17 -4.74
C ILE A 45 -0.91 2.86 -4.68
N ALA A 46 0.01 2.34 -3.87
CA ALA A 46 1.33 2.91 -3.67
C ALA A 46 2.20 2.66 -4.91
N SER A 47 2.31 3.63 -5.78
CA SER A 47 2.98 3.56 -7.08
C SER A 47 2.19 2.83 -8.17
N LEU A 48 2.16 3.41 -9.37
CA LEU A 48 1.53 2.78 -10.53
C LEU A 48 2.56 1.95 -11.30
N THR A 49 2.50 0.64 -11.14
CA THR A 49 3.37 -0.30 -11.88
C THR A 49 2.63 -1.07 -12.96
N SER A 50 1.30 -1.18 -12.86
CA SER A 50 0.44 -1.84 -13.84
C SER A 50 -1.02 -1.40 -13.66
N GLU A 51 -1.72 -1.22 -14.77
CA GLU A 51 -3.17 -0.97 -14.82
C GLU A 51 -4.01 -2.13 -14.22
N ASN A 52 -3.42 -3.32 -14.07
CA ASN A 52 -4.11 -4.46 -13.47
C ASN A 52 -4.50 -4.19 -12.01
N TYR A 53 -3.68 -3.47 -11.23
CA TYR A 53 -4.02 -3.10 -9.84
C TYR A 53 -5.22 -2.15 -9.80
N VAL A 54 -5.25 -1.15 -10.70
CA VAL A 54 -6.37 -0.21 -10.82
C VAL A 54 -7.66 -0.94 -11.17
N ARG A 55 -7.60 -1.86 -12.14
CA ARG A 55 -8.74 -2.70 -12.54
C ARG A 55 -9.19 -3.61 -11.39
N ALA A 56 -8.25 -4.28 -10.72
CA ALA A 56 -8.56 -5.19 -9.61
C ALA A 56 -9.31 -4.48 -8.46
N VAL A 57 -8.88 -3.28 -8.07
CA VAL A 57 -9.57 -2.46 -7.07
C VAL A 57 -10.96 -2.05 -7.57
N ARG A 58 -11.06 -1.49 -8.78
CA ARG A 58 -12.32 -1.00 -9.35
C ARG A 58 -13.34 -2.14 -9.50
N ASP A 59 -12.92 -3.26 -10.08
CA ASP A 59 -13.80 -4.40 -10.39
C ASP A 59 -14.23 -5.15 -9.12
N SER A 60 -13.53 -4.91 -7.99
CA SER A 60 -13.91 -5.38 -6.66
C SER A 60 -14.77 -4.40 -5.86
N GLY A 61 -15.07 -3.20 -6.40
CA GLY A 61 -16.00 -2.22 -5.82
C GLY A 61 -15.33 -1.08 -5.04
N GLY A 62 -14.00 -0.94 -5.07
CA GLY A 62 -13.28 0.19 -4.51
C GLY A 62 -13.06 1.32 -5.51
N ILE A 63 -12.72 2.50 -5.01
CA ILE A 63 -12.28 3.64 -5.82
C ILE A 63 -10.74 3.67 -5.78
N PRO A 64 -10.05 3.34 -6.88
CA PRO A 64 -8.59 3.34 -6.90
C PRO A 64 -8.04 4.77 -6.95
N ILE A 65 -7.11 5.08 -6.04
CA ILE A 65 -6.34 6.32 -5.98
C ILE A 65 -4.87 5.97 -6.16
N VAL A 66 -4.31 6.24 -7.33
CA VAL A 66 -2.87 6.05 -7.57
C VAL A 66 -2.10 7.15 -6.84
N LEU A 67 -1.22 6.74 -5.95
CA LEU A 67 -0.39 7.65 -5.19
C LEU A 67 0.89 7.96 -5.96
N PRO A 68 1.23 9.23 -6.18
CA PRO A 68 2.51 9.59 -6.77
C PRO A 68 3.64 9.25 -5.80
N ASN A 69 4.77 8.79 -6.32
CA ASN A 69 5.98 8.67 -5.54
C ASN A 69 6.37 10.04 -5.00
N THR A 70 6.66 10.09 -3.72
CA THR A 70 7.10 11.31 -3.03
C THR A 70 8.44 11.07 -2.36
N ASP A 71 8.99 12.12 -1.75
CA ASP A 71 10.22 12.02 -0.97
C ASP A 71 10.06 11.27 0.37
N GLY A 72 8.90 10.65 0.63
CA GLY A 72 8.60 9.95 1.88
C GLY A 72 8.43 10.90 3.08
N SER A 73 8.24 12.20 2.85
CA SER A 73 8.06 13.17 3.95
C SER A 73 6.82 12.85 4.80
N THR A 74 6.97 12.98 6.12
CA THR A 74 5.95 12.62 7.12
C THR A 74 4.61 13.33 6.86
N GLU A 75 4.64 14.62 6.47
CA GLU A 75 3.41 15.39 6.22
C GLU A 75 2.60 14.83 5.06
N LYS A 76 3.27 14.44 3.97
CA LYS A 76 2.59 13.86 2.80
C LYS A 76 2.03 12.49 3.10
N VAL A 77 2.78 11.66 3.82
CA VAL A 77 2.34 10.32 4.23
C VAL A 77 1.14 10.43 5.16
N ALA A 78 1.17 11.31 6.18
CA ALA A 78 0.05 11.52 7.11
C ALA A 78 -1.24 11.88 6.40
N ALA A 79 -1.18 12.74 5.37
CA ALA A 79 -2.36 13.10 4.57
C ALA A 79 -3.00 11.89 3.88
N TYR A 80 -2.20 10.92 3.43
CA TYR A 80 -2.72 9.68 2.86
C TYR A 80 -3.32 8.74 3.90
N LEU A 81 -2.74 8.68 5.12
CA LEU A 81 -3.32 7.91 6.22
C LEU A 81 -4.73 8.40 6.57
N ASP A 82 -4.96 9.71 6.54
CA ASP A 82 -6.26 10.31 6.81
C ASP A 82 -7.24 10.12 5.64
N LEU A 83 -6.74 10.28 4.41
CA LEU A 83 -7.57 10.28 3.20
C LEU A 83 -8.13 8.90 2.84
N LEU A 84 -7.30 7.86 2.94
CA LEU A 84 -7.59 6.55 2.36
C LEU A 84 -8.28 5.62 3.35
N ASP A 85 -9.12 4.74 2.83
CA ASP A 85 -9.83 3.73 3.61
C ASP A 85 -9.08 2.38 3.60
N GLY A 86 -8.17 2.17 2.64
CA GLY A 86 -7.31 0.99 2.53
C GLY A 86 -6.08 1.28 1.66
N LEU A 87 -5.02 0.47 1.82
CA LEU A 87 -3.78 0.59 1.06
C LEU A 87 -3.48 -0.71 0.32
N LEU A 88 -3.22 -0.63 -0.98
CA LEU A 88 -2.66 -1.69 -1.80
C LEU A 88 -1.20 -1.35 -2.11
N MET A 89 -0.28 -2.24 -1.71
CA MET A 89 1.13 -2.17 -2.06
C MET A 89 1.39 -3.09 -3.26
N PRO A 90 1.81 -2.56 -4.43
CA PRO A 90 1.97 -3.34 -5.65
C PRO A 90 3.31 -4.09 -5.73
N GLY A 91 3.45 -4.95 -6.74
CA GLY A 91 4.70 -5.60 -7.10
C GLY A 91 5.75 -4.65 -7.68
N GLY A 92 7.00 -5.12 -7.75
CA GLY A 92 8.11 -4.31 -8.27
C GLY A 92 9.48 -4.96 -8.14
N ALA A 93 10.53 -4.14 -8.25
CA ALA A 93 11.92 -4.51 -8.02
C ALA A 93 12.23 -4.65 -6.51
N ASP A 94 13.48 -4.86 -6.15
CA ASP A 94 13.87 -5.34 -4.83
C ASP A 94 14.02 -4.21 -3.79
N ILE A 95 13.66 -4.53 -2.55
CA ILE A 95 13.95 -3.68 -1.38
C ILE A 95 15.46 -3.72 -1.10
N PRO A 96 16.10 -2.57 -0.81
CA PRO A 96 17.50 -2.57 -0.40
C PRO A 96 17.72 -3.48 0.82
N PRO A 97 18.67 -4.45 0.76
CA PRO A 97 18.95 -5.36 1.88
C PRO A 97 19.38 -4.68 3.17
N SER A 98 19.90 -3.45 3.08
CA SER A 98 20.18 -2.61 4.25
C SER A 98 18.96 -2.33 5.13
N GLU A 99 17.73 -2.44 4.59
CA GLU A 99 16.50 -2.24 5.35
C GLU A 99 16.21 -3.36 6.36
N TYR A 100 16.80 -4.54 6.13
CA TYR A 100 16.74 -5.68 7.05
C TYR A 100 18.14 -6.15 7.51
N GLY A 101 19.14 -5.25 7.43
CA GLY A 101 20.47 -5.44 8.03
C GLY A 101 21.40 -6.41 7.31
N GLU A 102 21.19 -6.66 6.02
CA GLU A 102 22.00 -7.56 5.21
C GLU A 102 22.77 -6.79 4.10
N GLU A 103 23.89 -7.38 3.65
CA GLU A 103 24.60 -6.94 2.45
C GLU A 103 23.88 -7.45 1.20
N PRO A 104 23.91 -6.68 0.08
CA PRO A 104 23.19 -7.06 -1.13
C PRO A 104 23.82 -8.28 -1.82
N HIS A 105 22.99 -9.26 -2.18
CA HIS A 105 23.35 -10.34 -3.09
C HIS A 105 23.51 -9.80 -4.53
N GLU A 106 24.31 -10.43 -5.34
CA GLU A 106 24.61 -9.98 -6.72
C GLU A 106 23.38 -9.92 -7.66
N THR A 107 22.32 -10.66 -7.34
CA THR A 107 21.07 -10.69 -8.12
C THR A 107 20.11 -9.56 -7.79
N VAL A 108 20.36 -8.80 -6.72
CA VAL A 108 19.47 -7.72 -6.25
C VAL A 108 19.40 -6.59 -7.28
N LYS A 109 18.16 -6.22 -7.64
CA LYS A 109 17.83 -5.12 -8.54
C LYS A 109 16.95 -4.12 -7.80
N LEU A 110 17.56 -3.07 -7.29
CA LEU A 110 16.91 -2.10 -6.42
C LEU A 110 15.77 -1.35 -7.11
N LEU A 111 14.78 -0.98 -6.30
CA LEU A 111 13.78 0.05 -6.64
C LEU A 111 14.45 1.38 -6.99
N ASP A 112 13.76 2.19 -7.81
CA ASP A 112 14.11 3.60 -7.97
C ASP A 112 13.99 4.34 -6.62
N ASP A 113 14.90 5.29 -6.36
CA ASP A 113 15.02 5.99 -5.08
C ASP A 113 13.69 6.63 -4.63
N ASP A 114 12.98 7.33 -5.52
CA ASP A 114 11.71 8.00 -5.19
C ASP A 114 10.64 6.99 -4.78
N ARG A 115 10.57 5.85 -5.48
CA ARG A 115 9.65 4.78 -5.15
C ARG A 115 10.02 4.12 -3.82
N PHE A 116 11.31 3.84 -3.63
CA PHE A 116 11.81 3.26 -2.39
C PHE A 116 11.48 4.14 -1.18
N LEU A 117 11.81 5.43 -1.24
CA LEU A 117 11.57 6.36 -0.13
C LEU A 117 10.09 6.46 0.22
N PHE A 118 9.23 6.53 -0.80
CA PHE A 118 7.79 6.61 -0.60
C PHE A 118 7.20 5.32 -0.02
N GLU A 119 7.49 4.16 -0.65
CA GLU A 119 6.93 2.88 -0.22
C GLU A 119 7.41 2.48 1.19
N LYS A 120 8.68 2.75 1.52
CA LYS A 120 9.20 2.59 2.88
C LYS A 120 8.43 3.42 3.89
N ALA A 121 8.23 4.70 3.60
CA ALA A 121 7.57 5.62 4.52
C ALA A 121 6.09 5.27 4.73
N ILE A 122 5.36 5.01 3.63
CA ILE A 122 3.92 4.74 3.71
C ILE A 122 3.61 3.37 4.30
N SER A 123 4.37 2.31 3.96
CA SER A 123 4.16 0.97 4.53
C SER A 123 4.38 0.97 6.04
N LYS A 124 5.47 1.59 6.50
CA LYS A 124 5.77 1.71 7.92
C LYS A 124 4.70 2.52 8.66
N ALA A 125 4.38 3.72 8.17
CA ALA A 125 3.37 4.57 8.79
C ALA A 125 1.98 3.91 8.81
N TRP A 126 1.58 3.21 7.74
CA TRP A 126 0.30 2.51 7.68
C TRP A 126 0.20 1.40 8.71
N ILE A 127 1.27 0.60 8.85
CA ILE A 127 1.31 -0.52 9.80
C ILE A 127 1.35 -0.02 11.26
N GLU A 128 2.11 1.04 11.56
CA GLU A 128 2.33 1.52 12.92
C GLU A 128 1.25 2.46 13.43
N GLN A 129 0.58 3.21 12.55
CA GLN A 129 -0.29 4.33 12.94
C GLN A 129 -1.77 4.12 12.58
N THR A 130 -2.12 3.03 11.88
CA THR A 130 -3.50 2.74 11.52
C THR A 130 -3.84 1.26 11.70
N ASP A 131 -5.14 0.98 11.89
CA ASP A 131 -5.70 -0.38 11.80
C ASP A 131 -6.42 -0.60 10.45
N LYS A 132 -6.29 0.35 9.52
CA LYS A 132 -6.93 0.27 8.21
C LYS A 132 -6.35 -0.87 7.38
N PRO A 133 -7.18 -1.50 6.51
CA PRO A 133 -6.75 -2.63 5.70
C PRO A 133 -5.56 -2.34 4.81
N LEU A 134 -4.65 -3.32 4.72
CA LEU A 134 -3.53 -3.33 3.80
C LEU A 134 -3.45 -4.67 3.08
N LEU A 135 -3.32 -4.62 1.76
CA LEU A 135 -3.02 -5.76 0.90
C LEU A 135 -1.68 -5.53 0.19
N GLY A 136 -0.68 -6.35 0.50
CA GLY A 136 0.61 -6.37 -0.21
C GLY A 136 0.66 -7.47 -1.27
N ILE A 137 1.10 -7.15 -2.49
CA ILE A 137 1.21 -8.08 -3.61
C ILE A 137 2.67 -8.12 -4.08
N CYS A 138 3.28 -9.31 -4.11
CA CYS A 138 4.66 -9.57 -4.52
C CYS A 138 5.65 -8.69 -3.72
N LEU A 139 6.29 -7.68 -4.30
CA LEU A 139 7.09 -6.71 -3.54
C LEU A 139 6.31 -6.09 -2.37
N GLY A 140 5.02 -5.79 -2.56
CA GLY A 140 4.17 -5.25 -1.50
C GLY A 140 4.05 -6.18 -0.30
N SER A 141 4.04 -7.52 -0.48
CA SER A 141 4.05 -8.48 0.61
C SER A 141 5.40 -8.46 1.36
N GLN A 142 6.48 -8.27 0.63
CA GLN A 142 7.83 -8.13 1.20
C GLN A 142 7.95 -6.83 2.01
N TRP A 143 7.36 -5.71 1.54
CA TRP A 143 7.26 -4.47 2.30
C TRP A 143 6.48 -4.66 3.61
N VAL A 144 5.36 -5.39 3.59
CA VAL A 144 4.61 -5.72 4.81
C VAL A 144 5.51 -6.41 5.83
N ASN A 145 6.31 -7.37 5.38
CA ASN A 145 7.23 -8.10 6.26
C ASN A 145 8.38 -7.22 6.77
N VAL A 146 9.08 -6.51 5.89
CA VAL A 146 10.25 -5.68 6.24
C VAL A 146 9.83 -4.49 7.11
N ALA A 147 8.72 -3.81 6.81
CA ALA A 147 8.20 -2.73 7.64
C ALA A 147 7.76 -3.21 9.04
N SER A 148 7.47 -4.51 9.19
CA SER A 148 7.19 -5.17 10.47
C SER A 148 8.45 -5.70 11.16
N GLY A 149 9.64 -5.46 10.63
CA GLY A 149 10.94 -5.86 11.20
C GLY A 149 11.39 -7.26 10.79
N GLY A 150 10.82 -7.85 9.75
CA GLY A 150 11.25 -9.12 9.17
C GLY A 150 12.38 -8.97 8.14
N SER A 151 12.86 -10.08 7.59
CA SER A 151 13.92 -10.16 6.58
C SER A 151 13.46 -10.93 5.33
N LEU A 152 14.29 -10.90 4.26
CA LEU A 152 13.99 -11.54 2.99
C LEU A 152 15.07 -12.55 2.60
N VAL A 153 14.67 -13.60 1.90
CA VAL A 153 15.53 -14.41 1.03
C VAL A 153 15.79 -13.57 -0.21
N GLN A 154 17.04 -13.15 -0.41
CA GLN A 154 17.41 -12.24 -1.51
C GLN A 154 17.43 -12.90 -2.87
N ASP A 155 17.63 -14.23 -2.93
CA ASP A 155 17.60 -15.02 -4.16
C ASP A 155 17.24 -16.47 -3.85
N ILE A 156 16.01 -16.86 -4.19
CA ILE A 156 15.48 -18.20 -3.95
C ILE A 156 16.35 -19.29 -4.62
N PRO A 157 16.75 -19.16 -5.92
CA PRO A 157 17.59 -20.17 -6.56
C PRO A 157 18.90 -20.44 -5.82
N SER A 158 19.58 -19.41 -5.36
CA SER A 158 20.86 -19.54 -4.66
C SER A 158 20.72 -20.06 -3.23
N ALA A 159 19.67 -19.61 -2.52
CA ALA A 159 19.48 -19.93 -1.11
C ALA A 159 18.74 -21.25 -0.87
N LEU A 160 17.74 -21.57 -1.69
CA LEU A 160 16.80 -22.67 -1.50
C LEU A 160 16.76 -23.67 -2.66
N GLY A 161 17.34 -23.36 -3.81
CA GLY A 161 17.43 -24.22 -4.99
C GLY A 161 16.16 -24.28 -5.84
N GLY A 162 15.11 -23.53 -5.49
CA GLY A 162 13.85 -23.45 -6.23
C GLY A 162 13.86 -22.42 -7.37
N ASN A 163 12.86 -22.47 -8.24
CA ASN A 163 12.63 -21.43 -9.24
C ASN A 163 11.21 -20.90 -9.09
N HIS A 164 11.09 -19.59 -8.89
CA HIS A 164 9.84 -18.84 -8.74
C HIS A 164 9.68 -17.72 -9.79
N ARG A 165 10.47 -17.79 -10.88
CA ARG A 165 10.39 -16.82 -11.99
C ARG A 165 9.71 -17.44 -13.20
N ASP A 166 8.65 -16.80 -13.67
CA ASP A 166 7.87 -17.18 -14.86
C ASP A 166 7.41 -18.66 -14.83
N VAL A 167 6.90 -19.08 -13.69
CA VAL A 167 6.33 -20.41 -13.45
C VAL A 167 5.00 -20.30 -12.72
N ASP A 168 4.18 -21.34 -12.83
CA ASP A 168 3.04 -21.55 -11.93
C ASP A 168 3.41 -22.63 -10.93
N HIS A 169 2.93 -22.50 -9.70
CA HIS A 169 3.14 -23.51 -8.65
C HIS A 169 1.98 -23.56 -7.66
N GLU A 170 1.90 -24.66 -6.96
CA GLU A 170 0.92 -24.86 -5.91
C GLU A 170 1.28 -24.07 -4.65
N VAL A 171 0.28 -23.43 -4.03
CA VAL A 171 0.36 -22.88 -2.67
C VAL A 171 -0.53 -23.69 -1.74
N ILE A 172 -0.04 -23.90 -0.52
CA ILE A 172 -0.73 -24.64 0.56
C ILE A 172 -1.03 -23.64 1.66
N LEU A 173 -2.32 -23.46 1.96
CA LEU A 173 -2.80 -22.51 2.98
C LEU A 173 -2.91 -23.18 4.35
N GLU A 174 -2.58 -22.42 5.40
CA GLU A 174 -2.90 -22.80 6.78
C GLU A 174 -4.42 -22.82 6.99
N PRO A 175 -4.99 -23.93 7.54
CA PRO A 175 -6.44 -24.12 7.60
C PRO A 175 -7.22 -23.07 8.39
N ASP A 176 -6.60 -22.46 9.42
CA ASP A 176 -7.20 -21.44 10.29
C ASP A 176 -6.91 -20.01 9.82
N SER A 177 -6.30 -19.86 8.63
CA SER A 177 -5.97 -18.56 8.08
C SER A 177 -7.20 -17.83 7.53
N ARG A 178 -7.14 -16.49 7.53
CA ARG A 178 -8.13 -15.68 6.82
C ARG A 178 -8.13 -15.98 5.33
N LEU A 179 -6.93 -16.23 4.74
CA LEU A 179 -6.83 -16.63 3.34
C LEU A 179 -7.57 -17.93 3.05
N SER A 180 -7.47 -18.96 3.88
CA SER A 180 -8.22 -20.22 3.69
C SER A 180 -9.73 -20.00 3.76
N GLN A 181 -10.19 -19.10 4.62
CA GLN A 181 -11.62 -18.73 4.71
C GLN A 181 -12.07 -17.96 3.45
N ILE A 182 -11.27 -17.04 2.94
CA ILE A 182 -11.58 -16.25 1.73
C ILE A 182 -11.65 -17.16 0.50
N PHE A 183 -10.67 -18.02 0.31
CA PHE A 183 -10.62 -18.89 -0.87
C PHE A 183 -11.59 -20.07 -0.77
N GLY A 184 -11.80 -20.61 0.43
CA GLY A 184 -12.61 -21.81 0.69
C GLY A 184 -11.91 -23.09 0.24
N GLU A 185 -10.60 -23.03 0.01
CA GLU A 185 -9.74 -24.13 -0.44
C GLU A 185 -8.44 -24.07 0.35
N SER A 186 -7.79 -25.22 0.55
CA SER A 186 -6.50 -25.28 1.25
C SER A 186 -5.31 -25.28 0.32
N THR A 187 -5.51 -25.55 -0.98
CA THR A 187 -4.44 -25.73 -1.95
C THR A 187 -4.94 -25.34 -3.33
N PHE A 188 -4.16 -24.54 -4.05
CA PHE A 188 -4.44 -24.16 -5.45
C PHE A 188 -3.17 -23.64 -6.14
N GLU A 189 -3.20 -23.61 -7.47
CA GLU A 189 -2.13 -23.09 -8.31
C GLU A 189 -2.16 -21.57 -8.41
N VAL A 190 -0.97 -20.93 -8.41
CA VAL A 190 -0.77 -19.50 -8.58
C VAL A 190 0.38 -19.23 -9.54
N ASN A 191 0.36 -18.02 -10.14
CA ASN A 191 1.49 -17.53 -10.93
C ASN A 191 2.64 -17.07 -10.02
N SER A 192 3.87 -17.16 -10.50
CA SER A 192 5.07 -16.78 -9.76
C SER A 192 6.04 -16.00 -10.65
N PHE A 193 6.33 -14.76 -10.23
CA PHE A 193 7.21 -13.81 -10.95
C PHE A 193 8.23 -13.18 -10.02
N HIS A 194 8.74 -13.91 -9.03
CA HIS A 194 9.64 -13.37 -8.02
C HIS A 194 10.91 -14.24 -7.88
N HIS A 195 11.95 -13.67 -7.32
CA HIS A 195 13.17 -14.40 -6.94
C HIS A 195 13.52 -14.17 -5.47
N GLN A 196 12.79 -13.29 -4.81
CA GLN A 196 12.88 -13.02 -3.38
C GLN A 196 11.62 -13.51 -2.68
N ALA A 197 11.74 -13.81 -1.39
CA ALA A 197 10.62 -14.20 -0.53
C ALA A 197 10.87 -13.77 0.91
N VAL A 198 9.84 -13.83 1.74
CA VAL A 198 9.97 -13.67 3.19
C VAL A 198 10.92 -14.75 3.74
N LYS A 199 11.87 -14.34 4.62
CA LYS A 199 12.81 -15.22 5.34
C LYS A 199 12.41 -15.31 6.81
N ASP A 200 12.68 -14.26 7.57
CA ASP A 200 12.24 -14.14 8.95
C ASP A 200 10.98 -13.30 9.01
N ILE A 201 9.98 -13.80 9.71
CA ILE A 201 8.68 -13.14 9.79
C ILE A 201 8.73 -11.90 10.69
N GLY A 202 8.13 -10.80 10.26
CA GLY A 202 8.00 -9.57 11.03
C GLY A 202 7.04 -9.68 12.21
N SER A 203 7.18 -8.77 13.16
CA SER A 203 6.37 -8.71 14.38
C SER A 203 4.89 -8.48 14.04
N GLY A 204 3.99 -9.19 14.72
CA GLY A 204 2.55 -9.09 14.51
C GLY A 204 2.05 -9.78 13.23
N LEU A 205 2.91 -10.51 12.52
CA LEU A 205 2.57 -11.31 11.35
C LEU A 205 2.67 -12.81 11.66
N ARG A 206 1.94 -13.62 10.89
CA ARG A 206 2.08 -15.07 10.83
C ARG A 206 2.14 -15.57 9.40
N ILE A 207 2.83 -16.67 9.17
CA ILE A 207 2.88 -17.34 7.87
C ILE A 207 1.58 -18.10 7.67
N VAL A 208 0.95 -17.93 6.50
CA VAL A 208 -0.34 -18.55 6.18
C VAL A 208 -0.41 -19.25 4.84
N ALA A 209 0.67 -19.18 4.05
CA ALA A 209 0.82 -20.00 2.85
C ALA A 209 2.29 -20.32 2.57
N ARG A 210 2.52 -21.50 2.01
CA ARG A 210 3.81 -21.93 1.48
C ARG A 210 3.61 -22.63 0.15
N SER A 211 4.61 -22.53 -0.71
CA SER A 211 4.75 -23.41 -1.88
C SER A 211 5.19 -24.82 -1.46
N SER A 212 5.11 -25.76 -2.38
CA SER A 212 5.50 -27.16 -2.13
C SER A 212 6.99 -27.34 -1.77
N ASP A 213 7.86 -26.41 -2.19
CA ASP A 213 9.30 -26.37 -1.85
C ASP A 213 9.58 -25.57 -0.56
N GLY A 214 8.53 -25.10 0.12
CA GLY A 214 8.61 -24.48 1.44
C GLY A 214 8.81 -22.95 1.46
N VAL A 215 8.88 -22.29 0.31
CA VAL A 215 8.95 -20.84 0.22
C VAL A 215 7.69 -20.22 0.82
N ILE A 216 7.85 -19.15 1.58
CA ILE A 216 6.71 -18.41 2.16
C ILE A 216 6.02 -17.63 1.06
N GLU A 217 4.73 -17.92 0.85
CA GLU A 217 3.91 -17.37 -0.21
C GLU A 217 2.84 -16.39 0.31
N ALA A 218 2.48 -16.47 1.59
CA ALA A 218 1.62 -15.46 2.19
C ALA A 218 1.83 -15.30 3.69
N THR A 219 1.55 -14.09 4.15
CA THR A 219 1.55 -13.70 5.55
C THR A 219 0.29 -12.92 5.88
N GLU A 220 -0.17 -12.97 7.12
CA GLU A 220 -1.28 -12.15 7.60
C GLU A 220 -1.04 -11.67 9.03
N SER A 221 -1.82 -10.67 9.48
CA SER A 221 -1.81 -10.21 10.86
C SER A 221 -2.14 -11.33 11.84
N THR A 222 -1.46 -11.34 12.99
CA THR A 222 -1.84 -12.18 14.14
C THR A 222 -3.10 -11.66 14.85
N ASP A 223 -3.46 -10.37 14.65
CA ASP A 223 -4.74 -9.81 15.12
C ASP A 223 -5.85 -10.18 14.12
N PRO A 224 -6.86 -10.98 14.54
CA PRO A 224 -7.94 -11.40 13.67
C PRO A 224 -8.87 -10.26 13.26
N ASN A 225 -8.82 -9.10 13.90
CA ASN A 225 -9.63 -7.93 13.56
C ASN A 225 -8.97 -7.04 12.50
N ARG A 226 -7.67 -7.20 12.25
CA ARG A 226 -6.91 -6.41 11.31
C ARG A 226 -6.75 -7.11 9.97
N PHE A 227 -7.23 -6.49 8.89
CA PHE A 227 -6.95 -6.97 7.54
C PHE A 227 -5.57 -6.46 7.10
N LEU A 228 -4.53 -7.23 7.40
CA LEU A 228 -3.16 -6.99 6.97
C LEU A 228 -2.66 -8.29 6.34
N ILE A 229 -2.62 -8.36 5.03
CA ILE A 229 -2.29 -9.57 4.26
C ILE A 229 -1.23 -9.23 3.21
N GLY A 230 -0.20 -10.07 3.14
CA GLY A 230 0.77 -10.09 2.05
C GLY A 230 0.67 -11.40 1.27
N VAL A 231 0.56 -11.34 -0.05
CA VAL A 231 0.64 -12.48 -0.96
C VAL A 231 1.81 -12.31 -1.94
N GLN A 232 2.58 -13.37 -2.16
CA GLN A 232 3.78 -13.30 -2.99
C GLN A 232 3.45 -13.42 -4.49
N TRP A 233 2.36 -14.10 -4.85
CA TRP A 233 1.86 -14.22 -6.22
C TRP A 233 1.11 -12.95 -6.67
N HIS A 234 0.62 -12.93 -7.91
CA HIS A 234 -0.06 -11.81 -8.53
C HIS A 234 -1.56 -12.08 -8.78
N PRO A 235 -2.44 -11.94 -7.77
CA PRO A 235 -3.88 -12.15 -7.93
C PRO A 235 -4.50 -11.22 -8.99
N GLU A 236 -3.99 -9.99 -9.13
CA GLU A 236 -4.49 -8.99 -10.09
C GLU A 236 -4.28 -9.41 -11.56
N LYS A 237 -3.31 -10.30 -11.81
CA LYS A 237 -3.09 -10.88 -13.15
C LYS A 237 -3.99 -12.08 -13.41
N LEU A 238 -4.31 -12.85 -12.38
CA LEU A 238 -5.13 -14.06 -12.48
C LEU A 238 -6.64 -13.78 -12.49
N MET A 239 -7.10 -12.66 -11.92
CA MET A 239 -8.54 -12.34 -11.81
C MET A 239 -9.37 -12.50 -13.09
N PRO A 240 -8.87 -12.19 -14.30
CA PRO A 240 -9.65 -12.39 -15.52
C PRO A 240 -9.99 -13.86 -15.81
N GLU A 241 -9.14 -14.78 -15.38
CA GLU A 241 -9.22 -16.20 -15.70
C GLU A 241 -9.62 -17.05 -14.48
N ASP A 242 -9.26 -16.60 -13.28
CA ASP A 242 -9.54 -17.29 -12.02
C ASP A 242 -10.36 -16.43 -11.05
N GLN A 243 -11.67 -16.69 -10.97
CA GLN A 243 -12.61 -15.98 -10.10
C GLN A 243 -12.28 -16.13 -8.59
N ARG A 244 -11.44 -17.09 -8.19
CA ARG A 244 -10.99 -17.23 -6.79
C ARG A 244 -10.19 -16.01 -6.37
N GLN A 245 -9.33 -15.50 -7.25
CA GLN A 245 -8.47 -14.35 -6.95
C GLN A 245 -9.28 -13.07 -6.70
N ALA A 246 -10.44 -12.94 -7.35
CA ALA A 246 -11.37 -11.84 -7.09
C ALA A 246 -11.94 -11.86 -5.66
N LYS A 247 -12.00 -13.05 -4.99
CA LYS A 247 -12.47 -13.13 -3.59
C LYS A 247 -11.51 -12.40 -2.64
N LEU A 248 -10.19 -12.49 -2.87
CA LEU A 248 -9.19 -11.78 -2.05
C LEU A 248 -9.36 -10.25 -2.16
N LEU A 249 -9.45 -9.75 -3.39
CA LEU A 249 -9.64 -8.31 -3.61
C LEU A 249 -10.99 -7.83 -3.03
N LYS A 250 -12.07 -8.58 -3.21
CA LYS A 250 -13.38 -8.27 -2.61
C LYS A 250 -13.31 -8.24 -1.09
N ALA A 251 -12.67 -9.21 -0.46
CA ALA A 251 -12.51 -9.25 1.00
C ALA A 251 -11.71 -8.04 1.51
N PHE A 252 -10.67 -7.62 0.79
CA PHE A 252 -9.91 -6.41 1.07
C PHE A 252 -10.79 -5.15 0.98
N ILE A 253 -11.59 -5.01 -0.09
CA ILE A 253 -12.49 -3.87 -0.30
C ILE A 253 -13.59 -3.82 0.78
N GLU A 254 -14.18 -4.95 1.15
CA GLU A 254 -15.19 -4.99 2.24
C GLU A 254 -14.56 -4.62 3.59
N ALA A 255 -13.35 -5.09 3.90
CA ALA A 255 -12.65 -4.67 5.10
C ALA A 255 -12.37 -3.16 5.12
N ALA A 256 -12.01 -2.56 3.97
CA ALA A 256 -11.81 -1.12 3.85
C ALA A 256 -13.11 -0.32 4.03
N LYS A 257 -14.24 -0.87 3.57
CA LYS A 257 -15.56 -0.29 3.76
C LYS A 257 -15.99 -0.32 5.24
N GLU A 258 -15.72 -1.42 5.94
CA GLU A 258 -15.98 -1.55 7.37
C GLU A 258 -15.13 -0.60 8.22
N ALA A 259 -13.86 -0.42 7.86
CA ALA A 259 -12.94 0.48 8.56
C ALA A 259 -13.35 1.95 8.46
N ARG A 260 -14.06 2.34 7.39
CA ARG A 260 -14.56 3.71 7.17
C ARG A 260 -15.68 4.10 8.14
N VAL A 261 -16.41 3.13 8.67
CA VAL A 261 -17.60 3.37 9.52
C VAL A 261 -17.23 3.46 11.00
N LYS A 262 -16.02 3.06 11.36
CA LYS A 262 -15.48 3.12 12.73
C LYS A 262 -14.82 4.46 13.00
#